data_76c0f2152a6ab9daeea63cdaebdf67fc
#
_entry.id   76c0f2152a6ab9daeea63cdaebdf67fc
#
_cell.length_a   1.000
_cell.length_b   1.000
_cell.length_c   1.000
_cell.angle_alpha   90.00
_cell.angle_beta   90.00
_cell.angle_gamma   90.00
#
_symmetry.space_group_name_H-M   'P 1'
#
loop_
_entity.id
_entity.type
_entity.pdbx_description
1 polymer ?
#
loop_
_entity_poly.entity_id
_entity_poly.type
_entity_poly.pdbx_seq_one_letter_code
_entity_poly.pdbx_strand_id
1 'polypeptide(L)' 'MSKKKDIHVVPNEGGWAARREGSTRASSVHRTQAEALKRGRAMARQDHVELVTHGRDGRIRDSDSYGNDPNPPNDEKH' A
#
# COMPACT_ATOMS: atom_id res chain seq x y z
N MET A 1 6.46 -18.65 -11.02
CA MET A 1 5.49 -17.66 -10.78
C MET A 1 6.00 -16.56 -9.89
N SER A 2 5.91 -15.37 -10.32
CA SER A 2 6.47 -14.30 -9.53
C SER A 2 5.43 -13.71 -8.59
N LYS A 3 5.90 -13.38 -7.42
CA LYS A 3 5.09 -12.81 -6.40
C LYS A 3 5.23 -11.31 -6.45
N LYS A 4 4.13 -10.61 -6.44
CA LYS A 4 4.20 -9.16 -6.43
C LYS A 4 4.66 -8.67 -5.08
N LYS A 5 5.26 -7.50 -5.07
CA LYS A 5 5.81 -6.94 -3.85
C LYS A 5 4.76 -6.11 -3.12
N ASP A 6 4.92 -6.01 -1.83
CA ASP A 6 4.03 -5.20 -1.02
C ASP A 6 4.11 -3.74 -1.41
N ILE A 7 3.05 -3.02 -1.11
CA ILE A 7 2.96 -1.61 -1.41
C ILE A 7 3.25 -0.83 -0.13
N HIS A 8 4.08 0.20 -0.24
CA HIS A 8 4.42 1.06 0.88
C HIS A 8 3.98 2.48 0.59
N VAL A 9 3.38 3.11 1.59
CA VAL A 9 3.06 4.53 1.54
C VAL A 9 4.03 5.22 2.47
N VAL A 10 4.89 6.06 1.92
CA VAL A 10 6.00 6.66 2.65
C VAL A 10 6.02 8.16 2.44
N PRO A 11 6.64 8.92 3.37
CA PRO A 11 6.82 10.35 3.15
C PRO A 11 7.78 10.60 1.99
N ASN A 12 7.54 11.68 1.27
CA ASN A 12 8.34 11.99 0.10
C ASN A 12 8.38 13.49 -0.12
N GLU A 13 9.49 14.12 0.24
CA GLU A 13 9.74 15.54 -0.05
C GLU A 13 8.54 16.46 0.18
N GLY A 14 8.05 16.47 1.39
CA GLY A 14 6.94 17.33 1.75
C GLY A 14 5.57 16.76 1.42
N GLY A 15 5.54 15.60 0.81
CA GLY A 15 4.29 14.92 0.52
C GLY A 15 4.40 13.46 0.86
N TRP A 16 3.76 12.63 0.06
CA TRP A 16 3.70 11.19 0.29
C TRP A 16 3.80 10.46 -1.03
N ALA A 17 4.26 9.24 -0.98
CA ALA A 17 4.41 8.43 -2.19
C ALA A 17 3.92 7.01 -1.92
N ALA A 18 3.37 6.40 -2.95
CA ALA A 18 3.05 4.98 -2.94
C ALA A 18 4.07 4.28 -3.83
N ARG A 19 4.68 3.23 -3.31
CA ARG A 19 5.68 2.52 -4.09
C ARG A 19 5.70 1.04 -3.73
N ARG A 20 6.24 0.24 -4.63
CA ARG A 20 6.41 -1.17 -4.38
C ARG A 20 7.69 -1.42 -3.63
N GLU A 21 7.67 -2.39 -2.76
CA GLU A 21 8.85 -2.77 -1.98
C GLU A 21 9.98 -3.11 -2.92
N GLY A 22 11.17 -2.63 -2.60
CA GLY A 22 12.35 -2.88 -3.42
C GLY A 22 12.50 -1.97 -4.61
N SER A 23 11.49 -1.18 -4.91
CA SER A 23 11.56 -0.25 -6.02
C SER A 23 12.22 1.05 -5.57
N THR A 24 13.09 1.60 -6.40
CA THR A 24 13.72 2.86 -6.10
C THR A 24 12.86 4.03 -6.54
N ARG A 25 11.81 3.75 -7.30
CA ARG A 25 10.93 4.79 -7.80
C ARG A 25 9.57 4.68 -7.17
N ALA A 26 8.96 5.83 -6.90
CA ALA A 26 7.58 5.86 -6.47
C ALA A 26 6.68 5.53 -7.65
N SER A 27 5.63 4.76 -7.39
CA SER A 27 4.63 4.51 -8.42
C SER A 27 3.77 5.76 -8.59
N SER A 28 3.55 6.50 -7.51
CA SER A 28 2.83 7.76 -7.59
C SER A 28 3.22 8.62 -6.41
N VAL A 29 3.07 9.92 -6.58
CA VAL A 29 3.41 10.91 -5.54
C VAL A 29 2.18 11.76 -5.29
N HIS A 30 1.93 12.07 -4.04
CA HIS A 30 0.72 12.77 -3.63
C HIS A 30 1.04 13.83 -2.60
N ARG A 31 0.14 14.78 -2.43
CA ARG A 31 0.32 15.83 -1.45
C ARG A 31 0.05 15.38 -0.03
N THR A 32 -0.90 14.46 0.11
CA THR A 32 -1.31 14.04 1.44
C THR A 32 -1.19 12.54 1.58
N GLN A 33 -1.09 12.11 2.84
CA GLN A 33 -1.06 10.69 3.14
C GLN A 33 -2.35 10.01 2.70
N ALA A 34 -3.48 10.69 2.87
CA ALA A 34 -4.78 10.12 2.50
C ALA A 34 -4.84 9.80 1.03
N GLU A 35 -4.32 10.69 0.20
CA GLU A 35 -4.29 10.45 -1.24
C GLU A 35 -3.37 9.30 -1.61
N ALA A 36 -2.20 9.27 -0.97
CA ALA A 36 -1.26 8.19 -1.23
C ALA A 36 -1.82 6.85 -0.75
N LEU A 37 -2.52 6.86 0.37
CA LEU A 37 -3.17 5.66 0.88
C LEU A 37 -4.23 5.15 -0.07
N LYS A 38 -5.01 6.05 -0.62
CA LYS A 38 -6.06 5.67 -1.56
C LYS A 38 -5.45 4.96 -2.77
N ARG A 39 -4.38 5.52 -3.28
CA ARG A 39 -3.68 4.93 -4.42
C ARG A 39 -3.02 3.61 -4.02
N GLY A 40 -2.34 3.60 -2.88
CA GLY A 40 -1.68 2.40 -2.41
C GLY A 40 -2.65 1.25 -2.17
N ARG A 41 -3.81 1.58 -1.63
CA ARG A 41 -4.84 0.58 -1.39
C ARG A 41 -5.31 -0.04 -2.70
N ALA A 42 -5.53 0.78 -3.71
CA ALA A 42 -5.94 0.28 -5.02
C ALA A 42 -4.87 -0.64 -5.60
N MET A 43 -3.60 -0.26 -5.48
CA MET A 43 -2.51 -1.07 -5.98
C MET A 43 -2.40 -2.40 -5.22
N ALA A 44 -2.52 -2.33 -3.89
CA ALA A 44 -2.39 -3.53 -3.07
C ALA A 44 -3.53 -4.51 -3.36
N ARG A 45 -4.72 -4.00 -3.55
CA ARG A 45 -5.85 -4.85 -3.91
C ARG A 45 -5.64 -5.51 -5.25
N GLN A 46 -5.18 -4.74 -6.21
CA GLN A 46 -4.95 -5.24 -7.54
C GLN A 46 -3.87 -6.32 -7.55
N ASP A 47 -2.82 -6.10 -6.78
CA ASP A 47 -1.69 -7.01 -6.74
C ASP A 47 -1.86 -8.13 -5.70
N HIS A 48 -2.88 -8.05 -4.86
CA HIS A 48 -3.12 -9.02 -3.79
C HIS A 48 -1.93 -9.10 -2.84
N VAL A 49 -1.51 -7.95 -2.36
CA VAL A 49 -0.38 -7.86 -1.44
C VAL A 49 -0.76 -6.99 -0.25
N GLU A 50 0.19 -6.82 0.67
CA GLU A 50 -0.03 -5.96 1.82
C GLU A 50 0.20 -4.52 1.48
N LEU A 51 -0.54 -3.66 2.17
CA LEU A 51 -0.33 -2.23 2.12
C LEU A 51 0.28 -1.82 3.46
N VAL A 52 1.49 -1.31 3.41
CA VAL A 52 2.20 -0.88 4.61
C VAL A 52 2.23 0.63 4.63
N THR A 53 1.65 1.22 5.66
CA THR A 53 1.59 2.67 5.80
C THR A 53 2.64 3.14 6.78
N HIS A 54 3.51 4.04 6.34
CA HIS A 54 4.53 4.61 7.19
C HIS A 54 4.11 5.99 7.67
N GLY A 55 4.55 6.35 8.87
CA GLY A 55 4.31 7.68 9.39
C GLY A 55 5.32 8.66 8.83
N ARG A 56 5.16 9.92 9.23
CA ARG A 56 6.05 10.96 8.75
C ARG A 56 7.50 10.74 9.22
N ASP A 57 7.69 10.04 10.32
CA ASP A 57 9.01 9.71 10.82
C ASP A 57 9.60 8.46 10.16
N GLY A 58 8.90 7.88 9.20
CA GLY A 58 9.36 6.69 8.49
C GLY A 58 9.01 5.38 9.15
N ARG A 59 8.45 5.41 10.34
CA ARG A 59 8.08 4.18 11.02
C ARG A 59 6.78 3.62 10.50
N ILE A 60 6.63 2.31 10.58
CA ILE A 60 5.39 1.68 10.16
C ILE A 60 4.29 2.05 11.13
N ARG A 61 3.22 2.60 10.59
CA ARG A 61 2.05 2.99 11.36
C ARG A 61 0.95 1.96 11.31
N ASP A 62 0.82 1.33 10.16
CA ASP A 62 -0.32 0.45 9.93
C ASP A 62 0.00 -0.48 8.78
N SER A 63 -0.65 -1.60 8.74
CA SER A 63 -0.54 -2.48 7.59
C SER A 63 -1.84 -3.22 7.40
N ASP A 64 -2.25 -3.33 6.14
CA ASP A 64 -3.47 -4.01 5.76
C ASP A 64 -3.14 -5.07 4.74
N SER A 65 -3.75 -6.21 4.88
CA SER A 65 -3.47 -7.32 3.99
C SER A 65 -4.61 -7.50 3.00
N TYR A 66 -4.27 -7.56 1.74
CA TYR A 66 -5.23 -7.80 0.66
C TYR A 66 -4.92 -9.08 -0.09
N GLY A 67 -3.91 -9.81 0.33
CA GLY A 67 -3.42 -10.94 -0.41
C GLY A 67 -3.86 -12.29 0.11
N ASN A 68 -4.24 -12.34 1.35
CA ASN A 68 -4.60 -13.59 1.97
C ASN A 68 -6.06 -13.85 2.06
N ASP A 69 -6.82 -13.17 1.30
CA ASP A 69 -8.24 -13.29 1.41
C ASP A 69 -8.69 -14.53 0.70
N PRO A 70 -9.14 -15.54 1.38
CA PRO A 70 -9.52 -16.77 0.72
C PRO A 70 -10.85 -16.65 0.05
N ASN A 71 -11.52 -15.79 0.20
CA ASN A 71 -12.75 -15.74 -0.51
C ASN A 71 -13.71 -14.78 0.01
N PRO A 72 -14.05 -15.19 0.01
CA PRO A 72 -14.56 -14.41 0.30
C PRO A 72 -15.27 -14.08 1.04
N PRO A 73 -15.26 -14.29 1.28
CA PRO A 73 -15.79 -13.86 1.87
C PRO A 73 -16.38 -13.35 2.12
N ASN A 74 -16.38 -13.56 2.43
CA ASN A 74 -16.74 -13.11 2.73
C ASN A 74 -17.36 -12.44 2.89
N ASP A 75 -17.51 -12.58 3.17
CA ASP A 75 -17.87 -11.97 3.29
C ASP A 75 -18.56 -11.37 3.35
N GLU A 76 -18.72 -11.52 3.54
CA GLU A 76 -19.12 -11.07 3.55
C GLU A 76 -19.80 -10.58 3.51
N LYS A 77 -20.07 -10.87 3.80
CA LYS A 77 -20.47 -10.58 3.70
C LYS A 77 -20.94 -10.08 3.77
N HIS A 78 -20.86 -10.30 4.25
CA HIS A 78 -20.97 -10.05 4.27
C HIS A 78 -21.39 -9.81 4.20
#